data_5381f838f1b997382eb68ebf5a3e1fa8
#
_entry.id   5381f838f1b997382eb68ebf5a3e1fa8
#
_cell.length_a   1.000
_cell.length_b   1.000
_cell.length_c   1.000
_cell.angle_alpha   90.00
_cell.angle_beta   90.00
_cell.angle_gamma   90.00
#
_symmetry.space_group_name_H-M   'P 1'
#
loop_
_entity.id
_entity.type
_entity.pdbx_description
1 polymer ?
#
loop_
_entity_poly.entity_id
_entity_poly.type
_entity_poly.pdbx_seq_one_letter_code
_entity_poly.pdbx_strand_id
1 'polypeptide(L)'
;MLRVLEECTKVSTDFSADPVHDLRVALRRCRSMADGMMAMDPDPGWKSMKKAGKQLFQRLGALRDVQIMVEWMEKLKLREIAGHSEGPATSNDTVSGLGVAAGVEMPQSPAHALLRILEGREVQLKREARAALEEFDRKQWRQWSKSLPTRATRIRPGSAVFKHLALERWTTARQLHTAALRNRSQVAFHTLRIGIKRFRYIVENFLPVEHAAWADDLKHMQDLLGEVHDLDVLWATATSSRIFSDEAARKSWHERIVAERTKRIDEYRQRTTGTDSLWDVWRAGLPQGKQIGEIATRRMKLWAKVLDPDFVHSERVARLCLQLYDGLTAAGFFASPGREDANADGDPRASLLAAALLHDVGKVKGNKGHHKESQELIQKHGTPLGWAETDMRRAALVARFHCGTLPARSHKTLRDLLAEEQRVVIRLAAILRLANALDVAHDGHVRRVKIEYSAAAPRRANGLPYKRIAPGQRDALIVGAEGFVAGSRTAQAVAGERYLLETVLRRPIVVKAMKPASHSRSSASSSQLLR
;
A
#
# COMPACT_ATOMS: atom_id res chain seq x y z
N MET A 1 -21.61 -0.42 -2.99
CA MET A 1 -21.56 -1.21 -4.24
C MET A 1 -22.92 -1.26 -4.94
N LEU A 2 -24.03 -1.42 -4.23
CA LEU A 2 -25.39 -1.38 -4.82
C LEU A 2 -25.68 -0.05 -5.49
N ARG A 3 -25.28 1.07 -4.88
CA ARG A 3 -25.44 2.40 -5.47
C ARG A 3 -24.88 2.52 -6.91
N VAL A 4 -23.83 1.77 -7.28
CA VAL A 4 -23.35 1.75 -8.68
C VAL A 4 -24.43 1.25 -9.63
N LEU A 5 -25.18 0.22 -9.26
CA LEU A 5 -26.25 -0.34 -10.08
C LEU A 5 -27.43 0.63 -10.20
N GLU A 6 -27.77 1.32 -9.12
CA GLU A 6 -28.82 2.35 -9.08
C GLU A 6 -28.45 3.53 -9.99
N GLU A 7 -27.22 4.04 -9.85
CA GLU A 7 -26.73 5.15 -10.68
C GLU A 7 -26.56 4.74 -12.15
N CYS A 8 -26.19 3.48 -12.45
CA CYS A 8 -26.21 2.97 -13.81
C CYS A 8 -27.60 3.05 -14.46
N THR A 9 -28.66 2.83 -13.69
CA THR A 9 -30.04 2.94 -14.20
C THR A 9 -30.41 4.38 -14.50
N LYS A 10 -30.04 5.34 -13.63
CA LYS A 10 -30.28 6.77 -13.85
C LYS A 10 -29.55 7.28 -15.09
N VAL A 11 -28.25 6.97 -15.21
CA VAL A 11 -27.44 7.39 -16.38
C VAL A 11 -27.96 6.77 -17.67
N SER A 12 -28.58 5.57 -17.64
CA SER A 12 -29.16 4.95 -18.85
C SER A 12 -30.26 5.82 -19.47
N THR A 13 -30.97 6.60 -18.66
CA THR A 13 -32.05 7.50 -19.11
C THR A 13 -31.57 8.93 -19.37
N ASP A 14 -30.55 9.39 -18.63
CA ASP A 14 -30.05 10.76 -18.71
C ASP A 14 -28.53 10.82 -18.56
N PHE A 15 -27.84 11.27 -19.61
CA PHE A 15 -26.39 11.51 -19.65
C PHE A 15 -26.02 12.97 -19.33
N SER A 16 -26.86 13.69 -18.57
CA SER A 16 -26.53 15.02 -18.06
C SER A 16 -25.40 14.98 -17.02
N ALA A 17 -24.93 16.15 -16.61
CA ALA A 17 -23.77 16.30 -15.75
C ALA A 17 -23.92 15.62 -14.38
N ASP A 18 -25.10 15.72 -13.74
CA ASP A 18 -25.34 15.21 -12.39
C ASP A 18 -25.40 13.68 -12.31
N PRO A 19 -26.22 12.96 -13.12
CA PRO A 19 -26.20 11.48 -13.11
C PRO A 19 -24.83 10.90 -13.46
N VAL A 20 -24.13 11.48 -14.44
CA VAL A 20 -22.77 11.09 -14.82
C VAL A 20 -21.80 11.30 -13.65
N HIS A 21 -21.91 12.43 -12.95
CA HIS A 21 -21.11 12.71 -11.75
C HIS A 21 -21.36 11.66 -10.66
N ASP A 22 -22.60 11.37 -10.33
CA ASP A 22 -22.98 10.46 -9.26
C ASP A 22 -22.53 9.03 -9.52
N LEU A 23 -22.68 8.53 -10.74
CA LEU A 23 -22.17 7.21 -11.12
C LEU A 23 -20.65 7.14 -11.00
N ARG A 24 -19.93 8.20 -11.44
CA ARG A 24 -18.47 8.30 -11.26
C ARG A 24 -18.07 8.30 -9.80
N VAL A 25 -18.79 9.00 -8.92
CA VAL A 25 -18.55 9.00 -7.48
C VAL A 25 -18.75 7.60 -6.90
N ALA A 26 -19.83 6.91 -7.26
CA ALA A 26 -20.12 5.57 -6.79
C ALA A 26 -19.04 4.56 -7.23
N LEU A 27 -18.64 4.56 -8.52
CA LEU A 27 -17.55 3.73 -9.05
C LEU A 27 -16.22 4.04 -8.38
N ARG A 28 -15.90 5.31 -8.18
CA ARG A 28 -14.66 5.76 -7.53
C ARG A 28 -14.57 5.26 -6.08
N ARG A 29 -15.67 5.35 -5.31
CA ARG A 29 -15.74 4.81 -3.94
C ARG A 29 -15.50 3.32 -3.90
N CYS A 30 -16.11 2.54 -4.77
CA CYS A 30 -15.88 1.10 -4.86
C CYS A 30 -14.43 0.77 -5.22
N ARG A 31 -13.83 1.50 -6.15
CA ARG A 31 -12.43 1.31 -6.57
C ARG A 31 -11.44 1.65 -5.46
N SER A 32 -11.67 2.73 -4.73
CA SER A 32 -10.81 3.14 -3.61
C SER A 32 -10.95 2.19 -2.41
N MET A 33 -12.15 1.69 -2.15
CA MET A 33 -12.37 0.63 -1.17
C MET A 33 -11.60 -0.65 -1.53
N ALA A 34 -11.67 -1.08 -2.80
CA ALA A 34 -10.89 -2.22 -3.27
C ALA A 34 -9.38 -2.00 -3.09
N ASP A 35 -8.87 -0.80 -3.40
CA ASP A 35 -7.45 -0.46 -3.20
C ASP A 35 -7.02 -0.54 -1.73
N GLY A 36 -7.88 -0.11 -0.82
CA GLY A 36 -7.63 -0.24 0.62
C GLY A 36 -7.67 -1.69 1.09
N MET A 37 -8.67 -2.45 0.65
CA MET A 37 -8.83 -3.84 1.07
C MET A 37 -7.74 -4.76 0.52
N MET A 38 -7.31 -4.59 -0.73
CA MET A 38 -6.22 -5.40 -1.33
C MET A 38 -4.89 -5.31 -0.57
N ALA A 39 -4.69 -4.30 0.24
CA ALA A 39 -3.51 -4.18 1.09
C ALA A 39 -3.52 -5.17 2.27
N MET A 40 -4.65 -5.80 2.58
CA MET A 40 -4.85 -6.71 3.73
C MET A 40 -5.60 -7.99 3.36
N ASP A 41 -6.38 -7.97 2.30
CA ASP A 41 -7.16 -9.10 1.79
C ASP A 41 -6.80 -9.35 0.31
N PRO A 42 -5.98 -10.35 0.01
CA PRO A 42 -5.52 -10.67 -1.35
C PRO A 42 -6.57 -11.39 -2.20
N ASP A 43 -7.85 -11.41 -1.80
CA ASP A 43 -8.93 -12.03 -2.59
C ASP A 43 -8.98 -11.42 -4.00
N PRO A 44 -8.97 -12.25 -5.05
CA PRO A 44 -8.97 -11.77 -6.44
C PRO A 44 -10.24 -10.99 -6.82
N GLY A 45 -11.34 -11.15 -6.08
CA GLY A 45 -12.59 -10.43 -6.30
C GLY A 45 -12.41 -8.91 -6.22
N TRP A 46 -11.57 -8.40 -5.31
CA TRP A 46 -11.27 -6.97 -5.21
C TRP A 46 -10.63 -6.43 -6.48
N LYS A 47 -9.62 -7.15 -7.01
CA LYS A 47 -8.93 -6.77 -8.24
C LYS A 47 -9.86 -6.86 -9.44
N SER A 48 -10.65 -7.91 -9.53
CA SER A 48 -11.60 -8.15 -10.63
C SER A 48 -12.68 -7.09 -10.67
N MET A 49 -13.30 -6.76 -9.52
CA MET A 49 -14.28 -5.66 -9.40
C MET A 49 -13.66 -4.32 -9.83
N LYS A 50 -12.46 -4.00 -9.34
CA LYS A 50 -11.76 -2.77 -9.71
C LYS A 50 -11.50 -2.69 -11.21
N LYS A 51 -11.13 -3.82 -11.85
CA LYS A 51 -10.89 -3.92 -13.29
C LYS A 51 -12.19 -3.73 -14.08
N ALA A 52 -13.27 -4.41 -13.68
CA ALA A 52 -14.57 -4.35 -14.37
C ALA A 52 -15.14 -2.92 -14.40
N GLY A 53 -15.02 -2.16 -13.29
CA GLY A 53 -15.45 -0.76 -13.26
C GLY A 53 -14.51 0.23 -13.97
N LYS A 54 -13.35 -0.22 -14.49
CA LYS A 54 -12.34 0.70 -15.05
C LYS A 54 -12.78 1.35 -16.34
N GLN A 55 -13.28 0.58 -17.28
CA GLN A 55 -13.66 1.04 -18.62
C GLN A 55 -14.80 2.06 -18.51
N LEU A 56 -15.89 1.68 -17.85
CA LEU A 56 -17.02 2.60 -17.61
C LEU A 56 -16.58 3.88 -16.90
N PHE A 57 -15.76 3.77 -15.85
CA PHE A 57 -15.22 4.94 -15.14
C PHE A 57 -14.41 5.87 -16.03
N GLN A 58 -13.63 5.31 -16.98
CA GLN A 58 -12.80 6.10 -17.91
C GLN A 58 -13.68 6.82 -18.96
N ARG A 59 -14.67 6.14 -19.55
CA ARG A 59 -15.58 6.74 -20.54
C ARG A 59 -16.44 7.86 -19.94
N LEU A 60 -17.02 7.60 -18.77
CA LEU A 60 -17.71 8.66 -18.01
C LEU A 60 -16.75 9.78 -17.60
N GLY A 61 -15.45 9.49 -17.45
CA GLY A 61 -14.41 10.46 -17.17
C GLY A 61 -14.25 11.48 -18.28
N ALA A 62 -14.02 10.99 -19.47
CA ALA A 62 -13.86 11.83 -20.65
C ALA A 62 -15.08 12.73 -20.90
N LEU A 63 -16.30 12.17 -20.71
CA LEU A 63 -17.53 12.95 -20.82
C LEU A 63 -17.60 14.08 -19.78
N ARG A 64 -17.31 13.75 -18.50
CA ARG A 64 -17.34 14.77 -17.44
C ARG A 64 -16.26 15.85 -17.63
N ASP A 65 -15.09 15.48 -18.13
CA ASP A 65 -14.01 16.44 -18.39
C ASP A 65 -14.45 17.49 -19.44
N VAL A 66 -15.22 17.11 -20.47
CA VAL A 66 -15.81 18.04 -21.45
C VAL A 66 -16.85 18.94 -20.78
N GLN A 67 -17.75 18.39 -19.97
CA GLN A 67 -18.77 19.15 -19.25
C GLN A 67 -18.13 20.20 -18.30
N ILE A 68 -17.07 19.82 -17.58
CA ILE A 68 -16.32 20.74 -16.72
C ILE A 68 -15.66 21.86 -17.54
N MET A 69 -15.13 21.56 -18.73
CA MET A 69 -14.53 22.60 -19.58
C MET A 69 -15.57 23.63 -19.98
N VAL A 70 -16.79 23.24 -20.33
CA VAL A 70 -17.90 24.18 -20.62
C VAL A 70 -18.22 25.03 -19.40
N GLU A 71 -18.35 24.43 -18.21
CA GLU A 71 -18.56 25.15 -16.95
C GLU A 71 -17.44 26.20 -16.68
N TRP A 72 -16.17 25.84 -16.96
CA TRP A 72 -15.06 26.78 -16.79
C TRP A 72 -15.06 27.92 -17.78
N MET A 73 -15.47 27.69 -19.03
CA MET A 73 -15.61 28.75 -20.02
C MET A 73 -16.63 29.81 -19.58
N GLU A 74 -17.72 29.37 -18.94
CA GLU A 74 -18.73 30.28 -18.37
C GLU A 74 -18.20 31.04 -17.15
N LYS A 75 -17.60 30.33 -16.18
CA LYS A 75 -17.01 30.91 -14.97
C LYS A 75 -15.94 31.96 -15.27
N LEU A 76 -15.11 31.71 -16.27
CA LEU A 76 -14.04 32.63 -16.68
C LEU A 76 -14.56 33.76 -17.60
N LYS A 77 -15.83 33.74 -17.95
CA LYS A 77 -16.43 34.71 -18.88
C LYS A 77 -15.62 34.87 -20.20
N LEU A 78 -15.11 33.76 -20.70
CA LEU A 78 -14.26 33.75 -21.88
C LEU A 78 -15.00 34.18 -23.13
N ARG A 79 -16.32 34.15 -23.12
CA ARG A 79 -17.18 34.69 -24.20
C ARG A 79 -17.09 36.21 -24.32
N GLU A 80 -16.85 36.93 -23.22
CA GLU A 80 -16.78 38.40 -23.17
C GLU A 80 -15.45 38.95 -23.71
N ILE A 81 -14.38 38.13 -23.74
CA ILE A 81 -13.04 38.55 -24.21
C ILE A 81 -13.01 38.80 -25.74
N ALA A 82 -14.01 38.34 -26.48
CA ALA A 82 -14.06 38.42 -27.94
C ALA A 82 -14.71 39.71 -28.48
N GLY A 83 -15.07 40.67 -27.64
CA GLY A 83 -15.97 41.77 -27.99
C GLY A 83 -15.36 43.18 -28.08
N HIS A 84 -14.05 43.38 -28.11
CA HIS A 84 -13.47 44.73 -28.17
C HIS A 84 -12.66 44.95 -29.46
N SER A 85 -13.33 44.88 -30.61
CA SER A 85 -12.91 45.57 -31.80
C SER A 85 -14.09 46.40 -32.36
N GLU A 86 -14.73 47.20 -31.49
CA GLU A 86 -15.48 48.34 -31.97
C GLU A 86 -14.50 49.51 -32.10
N GLY A 87 -14.02 49.73 -33.32
CA GLY A 87 -13.45 51.01 -33.69
C GLY A 87 -14.50 52.09 -33.56
N PRO A 88 -14.13 53.35 -33.33
CA PRO A 88 -15.10 54.46 -33.13
C PRO A 88 -16.00 54.60 -34.33
N ALA A 89 -17.30 54.53 -34.09
CA ALA A 89 -18.31 54.84 -35.09
C ALA A 89 -18.17 56.33 -35.52
N THR A 90 -17.59 56.56 -36.66
CA THR A 90 -17.75 57.84 -37.36
C THR A 90 -19.09 57.81 -38.10
N SER A 91 -19.96 58.72 -37.67
CA SER A 91 -21.25 59.04 -38.27
C SER A 91 -21.09 59.58 -39.66
N ASN A 92 -22.11 59.30 -40.48
CA ASN A 92 -22.49 59.89 -41.75
C ASN A 92 -21.83 59.36 -43.03
N ASP A 93 -22.59 58.57 -43.82
CA ASP A 93 -23.29 59.14 -44.98
C ASP A 93 -24.19 58.11 -45.68
N THR A 94 -25.37 58.55 -46.02
CA THR A 94 -26.36 57.89 -46.86
C THR A 94 -25.87 57.74 -48.30
N VAL A 95 -25.82 56.48 -48.82
CA VAL A 95 -26.05 56.16 -50.23
C VAL A 95 -26.67 54.81 -50.43
N SER A 96 -27.81 54.81 -51.12
CA SER A 96 -28.51 53.61 -51.62
C SER A 96 -27.71 52.82 -52.64
N GLY A 97 -27.86 51.51 -52.64
CA GLY A 97 -27.58 50.74 -53.85
C GLY A 97 -27.05 49.33 -53.69
N LEU A 98 -27.96 48.35 -53.86
CA LEU A 98 -27.78 47.05 -54.50
C LEU A 98 -26.42 46.30 -54.37
N GLY A 99 -26.45 45.16 -53.71
CA GLY A 99 -25.43 44.17 -53.88
C GLY A 99 -25.58 43.01 -52.82
N VAL A 100 -26.29 41.95 -53.22
CA VAL A 100 -26.25 40.67 -52.45
C VAL A 100 -24.82 40.13 -52.50
N ALA A 101 -24.05 40.44 -51.50
CA ALA A 101 -22.75 39.85 -51.31
C ALA A 101 -22.90 38.62 -50.38
N ALA A 102 -22.51 37.48 -50.90
CA ALA A 102 -22.42 36.20 -50.22
C ALA A 102 -21.79 36.33 -48.84
N GLY A 103 -22.34 35.59 -47.88
CA GLY A 103 -22.01 35.58 -46.46
C GLY A 103 -20.51 35.62 -46.16
N VAL A 104 -20.05 36.76 -45.74
CA VAL A 104 -18.82 36.86 -44.95
C VAL A 104 -19.17 36.31 -43.58
N GLU A 105 -18.83 35.04 -43.31
CA GLU A 105 -18.87 34.51 -41.96
C GLU A 105 -18.02 35.43 -41.07
N MET A 106 -18.68 36.17 -40.20
CA MET A 106 -18.01 36.94 -39.14
C MET A 106 -17.00 36.05 -38.44
N PRO A 107 -15.76 36.49 -38.21
CA PRO A 107 -14.76 35.66 -37.52
C PRO A 107 -15.33 35.22 -36.16
N GLN A 108 -15.60 33.94 -36.05
CA GLN A 108 -16.19 33.37 -34.83
C GLN A 108 -15.23 33.57 -33.68
N SER A 109 -15.73 34.06 -32.53
CA SER A 109 -14.88 34.20 -31.35
C SER A 109 -14.25 32.87 -30.95
N PRO A 110 -13.01 32.87 -30.42
CA PRO A 110 -12.36 31.62 -29.94
C PRO A 110 -13.24 30.80 -28.99
N ALA A 111 -14.08 31.49 -28.19
CA ALA A 111 -15.02 30.85 -27.30
C ALA A 111 -16.11 30.05 -28.03
N HIS A 112 -16.71 30.63 -29.09
CA HIS A 112 -17.70 29.91 -29.89
C HIS A 112 -17.09 28.73 -30.65
N ALA A 113 -15.87 28.90 -31.16
CA ALA A 113 -15.16 27.82 -31.83
C ALA A 113 -14.89 26.63 -30.87
N LEU A 114 -14.42 26.91 -29.64
CA LEU A 114 -14.19 25.88 -28.66
C LEU A 114 -15.48 25.21 -28.21
N LEU A 115 -16.56 25.96 -27.97
CA LEU A 115 -17.85 25.40 -27.59
C LEU A 115 -18.37 24.39 -28.60
N ARG A 116 -18.37 24.72 -29.88
CA ARG A 116 -18.79 23.79 -30.95
C ARG A 116 -17.96 22.51 -30.97
N ILE A 117 -16.65 22.62 -30.74
CA ILE A 117 -15.77 21.47 -30.65
C ILE A 117 -16.13 20.62 -29.43
N LEU A 118 -16.39 21.25 -28.28
CA LEU A 118 -16.75 20.54 -27.04
C LEU A 118 -18.13 19.87 -27.16
N GLU A 119 -19.13 20.54 -27.76
CA GLU A 119 -20.45 19.97 -28.02
C GLU A 119 -20.38 18.73 -28.93
N GLY A 120 -19.61 18.84 -30.03
CA GLY A 120 -19.37 17.69 -30.90
C GLY A 120 -18.70 16.53 -30.18
N ARG A 121 -17.70 16.82 -29.33
CA ARG A 121 -17.04 15.81 -28.48
C ARG A 121 -18.00 15.23 -27.44
N GLU A 122 -18.85 16.05 -26.83
CA GLU A 122 -19.83 15.57 -25.85
C GLU A 122 -20.79 14.55 -26.47
N VAL A 123 -21.32 14.83 -27.65
CA VAL A 123 -22.19 13.89 -28.37
C VAL A 123 -21.50 12.56 -28.63
N GLN A 124 -20.25 12.58 -29.07
CA GLN A 124 -19.47 11.36 -29.29
C GLN A 124 -19.21 10.61 -27.99
N LEU A 125 -18.80 11.31 -26.93
CA LEU A 125 -18.50 10.72 -25.62
C LEU A 125 -19.75 10.18 -24.92
N LYS A 126 -20.93 10.76 -25.14
CA LYS A 126 -22.21 10.18 -24.70
C LYS A 126 -22.49 8.83 -25.37
N ARG A 127 -22.20 8.68 -26.67
CA ARG A 127 -22.32 7.40 -27.37
C ARG A 127 -21.35 6.36 -26.81
N GLU A 128 -20.09 6.72 -26.58
CA GLU A 128 -19.08 5.84 -26.02
C GLU A 128 -19.40 5.45 -24.56
N ALA A 129 -19.90 6.38 -23.76
CA ALA A 129 -20.33 6.11 -22.39
C ALA A 129 -21.54 5.17 -22.34
N ARG A 130 -22.48 5.32 -23.29
CA ARG A 130 -23.62 4.40 -23.44
C ARG A 130 -23.17 2.99 -23.78
N ALA A 131 -22.31 2.83 -24.77
CA ALA A 131 -21.76 1.53 -25.12
C ALA A 131 -21.03 0.87 -23.93
N ALA A 132 -20.20 1.63 -23.19
CA ALA A 132 -19.52 1.11 -22.01
C ALA A 132 -20.49 0.76 -20.86
N LEU A 133 -21.64 1.40 -20.77
CA LEU A 133 -22.69 1.09 -19.79
C LEU A 133 -23.46 -0.20 -20.17
N GLU A 134 -23.65 -0.45 -21.47
CA GLU A 134 -24.26 -1.69 -22.00
C GLU A 134 -23.31 -2.89 -21.82
N GLU A 135 -22.02 -2.70 -22.03
CA GLU A 135 -20.98 -3.72 -21.80
C GLU A 135 -20.75 -4.03 -20.30
N PHE A 136 -21.23 -3.17 -19.42
CA PHE A 136 -20.99 -3.30 -17.98
C PHE A 136 -21.74 -4.48 -17.40
N ASP A 137 -21.01 -5.52 -16.93
CA ASP A 137 -21.60 -6.75 -16.36
C ASP A 137 -22.24 -6.48 -14.98
N ARG A 138 -23.51 -6.04 -15.02
CA ARG A 138 -24.33 -5.79 -13.82
C ARG A 138 -24.58 -7.06 -13.00
N LYS A 139 -24.59 -8.25 -13.63
CA LYS A 139 -24.81 -9.55 -12.95
C LYS A 139 -23.60 -9.89 -12.09
N GLN A 140 -22.41 -9.85 -12.68
CA GLN A 140 -21.17 -10.07 -11.96
C GLN A 140 -20.94 -9.02 -10.86
N TRP A 141 -21.30 -7.74 -11.13
CA TRP A 141 -21.22 -6.69 -10.11
C TRP A 141 -22.13 -6.96 -8.91
N ARG A 142 -23.35 -7.47 -9.11
CA ARG A 142 -24.23 -7.92 -8.02
C ARG A 142 -23.61 -9.04 -7.20
N GLN A 143 -22.92 -9.98 -7.79
CA GLN A 143 -22.22 -11.05 -7.05
C GLN A 143 -21.14 -10.48 -6.14
N TRP A 144 -20.31 -9.57 -6.63
CA TRP A 144 -19.30 -8.89 -5.79
C TRP A 144 -19.97 -8.03 -4.71
N SER A 145 -21.07 -7.39 -4.97
CA SER A 145 -21.78 -6.59 -3.96
C SER A 145 -22.38 -7.41 -2.81
N LYS A 146 -22.50 -8.72 -2.98
CA LYS A 146 -22.88 -9.66 -1.91
C LYS A 146 -21.68 -10.24 -1.17
N SER A 147 -20.64 -10.65 -1.90
CA SER A 147 -19.49 -11.38 -1.32
C SER A 147 -18.43 -10.47 -0.69
N LEU A 148 -18.07 -9.37 -1.32
CA LEU A 148 -16.95 -8.52 -0.86
C LEU A 148 -17.25 -7.74 0.43
N PRO A 149 -18.47 -7.23 0.71
CA PRO A 149 -18.77 -6.59 1.98
C PRO A 149 -18.54 -7.50 3.19
N THR A 150 -18.92 -8.78 3.11
CA THR A 150 -18.69 -9.76 4.18
C THR A 150 -17.20 -9.94 4.49
N ARG A 151 -16.34 -9.79 3.48
CA ARG A 151 -14.88 -9.82 3.68
C ARG A 151 -14.38 -8.52 4.32
N ALA A 152 -14.92 -7.38 3.91
CA ALA A 152 -14.54 -6.08 4.46
C ALA A 152 -14.84 -5.98 5.96
N THR A 153 -15.95 -6.58 6.44
CA THR A 153 -16.33 -6.55 7.86
C THR A 153 -15.40 -7.32 8.79
N ARG A 154 -14.47 -8.15 8.25
CA ARG A 154 -13.44 -8.84 9.04
C ARG A 154 -12.44 -7.87 9.68
N ILE A 155 -12.34 -6.66 9.15
CA ILE A 155 -11.44 -5.62 9.67
C ILE A 155 -12.29 -4.43 10.10
N ARG A 156 -12.28 -4.14 11.40
CA ARG A 156 -13.08 -3.05 11.97
C ARG A 156 -12.67 -1.69 11.38
N PRO A 157 -13.59 -0.88 10.87
CA PRO A 157 -13.34 0.51 10.53
C PRO A 157 -12.72 1.28 11.70
N GLY A 158 -11.86 2.25 11.43
CA GLY A 158 -11.12 2.99 12.46
C GLY A 158 -9.97 2.23 13.12
N SER A 159 -9.74 0.96 12.74
CA SER A 159 -8.68 0.15 13.34
C SER A 159 -7.28 0.66 12.99
N ALA A 160 -6.30 0.30 13.83
CA ALA A 160 -4.90 0.71 13.64
C ALA A 160 -4.33 0.31 12.26
N VAL A 161 -4.78 -0.81 11.67
CA VAL A 161 -4.30 -1.24 10.34
C VAL A 161 -4.77 -0.29 9.23
N PHE A 162 -5.97 0.27 9.32
CA PHE A 162 -6.42 1.29 8.39
C PHE A 162 -5.74 2.65 8.63
N LYS A 163 -5.47 3.01 9.89
CA LYS A 163 -4.65 4.20 10.22
C LYS A 163 -3.23 4.08 9.66
N HIS A 164 -2.64 2.88 9.71
CA HIS A 164 -1.33 2.61 9.10
C HIS A 164 -1.37 2.74 7.57
N LEU A 165 -2.42 2.24 6.92
CA LEU A 165 -2.61 2.41 5.48
C LEU A 165 -2.80 3.90 5.11
N ALA A 166 -3.54 4.66 5.93
CA ALA A 166 -3.68 6.10 5.75
C ALA A 166 -2.33 6.81 5.90
N LEU A 167 -1.49 6.40 6.87
CA LEU A 167 -0.13 6.93 7.04
C LEU A 167 0.74 6.68 5.80
N GLU A 168 0.69 5.51 5.19
CA GLU A 168 1.41 5.25 3.93
C GLU A 168 0.97 6.21 2.81
N ARG A 169 -0.36 6.44 2.68
CA ARG A 169 -0.90 7.37 1.67
C ARG A 169 -0.56 8.82 2.00
N TRP A 170 -0.62 9.19 3.27
CA TRP A 170 -0.18 10.51 3.75
C TRP A 170 1.30 10.75 3.43
N THR A 171 2.19 9.80 3.76
CA THR A 171 3.64 9.90 3.49
C THR A 171 3.90 10.12 2.00
N THR A 172 3.26 9.33 1.14
CA THR A 172 3.38 9.48 -0.31
C THR A 172 2.86 10.85 -0.77
N ALA A 173 1.69 11.28 -0.30
CA ALA A 173 1.10 12.55 -0.68
C ALA A 173 1.95 13.73 -0.18
N ARG A 174 2.55 13.64 1.01
CA ARG A 174 3.46 14.66 1.57
C ARG A 174 4.74 14.81 0.76
N GLN A 175 5.31 13.71 0.27
CA GLN A 175 6.47 13.74 -0.63
C GLN A 175 6.11 14.42 -1.96
N LEU A 176 4.94 14.09 -2.52
CA LEU A 176 4.44 14.72 -3.75
C LEU A 176 4.13 16.21 -3.56
N HIS A 177 3.63 16.62 -2.38
CA HIS A 177 3.45 18.02 -2.01
C HIS A 177 4.77 18.79 -2.04
N THR A 178 5.81 18.25 -1.39
CA THR A 178 7.15 18.88 -1.38
C THR A 178 7.70 19.01 -2.81
N ALA A 179 7.55 17.97 -3.63
CA ALA A 179 7.96 18.00 -5.02
C ALA A 179 7.18 19.03 -5.86
N ALA A 180 5.86 19.14 -5.67
CA ALA A 180 5.01 20.06 -6.41
C ALA A 180 5.33 21.52 -6.08
N LEU A 181 5.55 21.85 -4.81
CA LEU A 181 5.91 23.21 -4.41
C LEU A 181 7.32 23.62 -4.89
N ARG A 182 8.24 22.65 -5.03
CA ARG A 182 9.58 22.89 -5.57
C ARG A 182 9.56 23.06 -7.08
N ASN A 183 8.94 22.14 -7.81
CA ASN A 183 8.99 22.08 -9.27
C ASN A 183 7.97 22.98 -9.95
N ARG A 184 6.86 23.29 -9.30
CA ARG A 184 5.72 24.13 -9.78
C ARG A 184 5.18 23.75 -11.16
N SER A 185 5.52 22.55 -11.66
CA SER A 185 5.06 22.07 -12.97
C SER A 185 3.63 21.53 -12.92
N GLN A 186 2.94 21.56 -14.05
CA GLN A 186 1.62 20.98 -14.23
C GLN A 186 1.59 19.49 -13.82
N VAL A 187 2.59 18.72 -14.26
CA VAL A 187 2.73 17.28 -13.94
C VAL A 187 2.87 17.05 -12.45
N ALA A 188 3.65 17.90 -11.75
CA ALA A 188 3.85 17.77 -10.31
C ALA A 188 2.55 18.03 -9.53
N PHE A 189 1.78 19.07 -9.88
CA PHE A 189 0.47 19.32 -9.26
C PHE A 189 -0.56 18.25 -9.59
N HIS A 190 -0.58 17.73 -10.82
CA HIS A 190 -1.43 16.60 -11.17
C HIS A 190 -1.12 15.35 -10.34
N THR A 191 0.16 15.03 -10.15
CA THR A 191 0.59 13.89 -9.37
C THR A 191 0.25 14.06 -7.89
N LEU A 192 0.44 15.28 -7.34
CA LEU A 192 0.01 15.64 -5.99
C LEU A 192 -1.51 15.46 -5.81
N ARG A 193 -2.32 15.95 -6.76
CA ARG A 193 -3.77 15.75 -6.76
C ARG A 193 -4.15 14.28 -6.62
N ILE A 194 -3.48 13.38 -7.35
CA ILE A 194 -3.69 11.94 -7.25
C ILE A 194 -3.30 11.42 -5.86
N GLY A 195 -2.19 11.90 -5.30
CA GLY A 195 -1.73 11.54 -3.95
C GLY A 195 -2.75 11.91 -2.88
N ILE A 196 -3.22 13.16 -2.86
CA ILE A 196 -4.25 13.63 -1.91
C ILE A 196 -5.56 12.86 -2.08
N LYS A 197 -6.01 12.61 -3.31
CA LYS A 197 -7.20 11.78 -3.57
C LYS A 197 -7.07 10.39 -2.95
N ARG A 198 -5.93 9.72 -3.09
CA ARG A 198 -5.68 8.41 -2.50
C ARG A 198 -5.71 8.44 -0.98
N PHE A 199 -5.10 9.46 -0.37
CA PHE A 199 -5.14 9.66 1.07
C PHE A 199 -6.57 9.90 1.56
N ARG A 200 -7.27 10.89 0.98
CA ARG A 200 -8.65 11.21 1.33
C ARG A 200 -9.56 9.99 1.27
N TYR A 201 -9.48 9.16 0.23
CA TYR A 201 -10.37 8.02 0.08
C TYR A 201 -10.12 6.91 1.11
N ILE A 202 -8.89 6.75 1.59
CA ILE A 202 -8.65 5.84 2.72
C ILE A 202 -9.30 6.38 4.00
N VAL A 203 -9.17 7.69 4.26
CA VAL A 203 -9.83 8.33 5.39
C VAL A 203 -11.36 8.21 5.29
N GLU A 204 -11.95 8.58 4.16
CA GLU A 204 -13.40 8.54 3.89
C GLU A 204 -13.98 7.13 4.04
N ASN A 205 -13.30 6.10 3.53
CA ASN A 205 -13.85 4.74 3.51
C ASN A 205 -13.64 3.96 4.82
N PHE A 206 -12.57 4.25 5.56
CA PHE A 206 -12.13 3.36 6.63
C PHE A 206 -11.90 4.02 7.99
N LEU A 207 -11.85 5.34 8.07
CA LEU A 207 -11.51 6.07 9.29
C LEU A 207 -12.63 7.07 9.67
N PRO A 208 -13.76 6.60 10.21
CA PRO A 208 -14.94 7.45 10.43
C PRO A 208 -14.66 8.62 11.37
N VAL A 209 -13.84 8.45 12.40
CA VAL A 209 -13.51 9.51 13.37
C VAL A 209 -12.65 10.60 12.70
N GLU A 210 -11.58 10.19 12.03
CA GLU A 210 -10.68 11.09 11.30
C GLU A 210 -11.42 11.74 10.11
N HIS A 211 -12.32 11.01 9.45
CA HIS A 211 -13.14 11.57 8.39
C HIS A 211 -14.06 12.68 8.92
N ALA A 212 -14.71 12.47 10.06
CA ALA A 212 -15.55 13.50 10.66
C ALA A 212 -14.78 14.80 10.99
N ALA A 213 -13.49 14.65 11.36
CA ALA A 213 -12.64 15.78 11.71
C ALA A 213 -11.97 16.46 10.50
N TRP A 214 -11.69 15.71 9.40
CA TRP A 214 -10.84 16.20 8.30
C TRP A 214 -11.56 16.31 6.95
N ALA A 215 -12.86 15.93 6.87
CA ALA A 215 -13.58 15.80 5.61
C ALA A 215 -13.56 17.08 4.79
N ASP A 216 -13.85 18.22 5.43
CA ASP A 216 -13.98 19.52 4.76
C ASP A 216 -12.61 20.00 4.25
N ASP A 217 -11.56 19.91 5.06
CA ASP A 217 -10.21 20.30 4.67
C ASP A 217 -9.69 19.41 3.54
N LEU A 218 -9.84 18.07 3.66
CA LEU A 218 -9.42 17.13 2.62
C LEU A 218 -10.18 17.34 1.31
N LYS A 219 -11.48 17.66 1.40
CA LYS A 219 -12.30 17.96 0.23
C LYS A 219 -11.82 19.25 -0.40
N HIS A 220 -11.67 20.32 0.37
CA HIS A 220 -11.24 21.63 -0.10
C HIS A 220 -9.87 21.56 -0.80
N MET A 221 -8.88 20.92 -0.18
CA MET A 221 -7.55 20.74 -0.80
C MET A 221 -7.62 19.94 -2.11
N GLN A 222 -8.47 18.91 -2.15
CA GLN A 222 -8.68 18.14 -3.38
C GLN A 222 -9.37 18.96 -4.47
N ASP A 223 -10.34 19.80 -4.10
CA ASP A 223 -11.11 20.60 -5.04
C ASP A 223 -10.20 21.70 -5.63
N LEU A 224 -9.39 22.40 -4.83
CA LEU A 224 -8.39 23.36 -5.33
C LEU A 224 -7.45 22.74 -6.37
N LEU A 225 -6.86 21.57 -6.06
CA LEU A 225 -5.99 20.87 -7.01
C LEU A 225 -6.78 20.26 -8.19
N GLY A 226 -8.07 20.00 -8.00
CA GLY A 226 -8.99 19.62 -9.07
C GLY A 226 -9.14 20.75 -10.08
N GLU A 227 -9.47 21.94 -9.60
CA GLU A 227 -9.66 23.14 -10.42
C GLU A 227 -8.36 23.56 -11.14
N VAL A 228 -7.19 23.44 -10.46
CA VAL A 228 -5.88 23.65 -11.13
C VAL A 228 -5.73 22.72 -12.34
N HIS A 229 -6.05 21.44 -12.18
CA HIS A 229 -5.97 20.47 -13.26
C HIS A 229 -6.96 20.77 -14.39
N ASP A 230 -8.18 21.13 -14.03
CA ASP A 230 -9.25 21.41 -15.01
C ASP A 230 -8.91 22.65 -15.85
N LEU A 231 -8.31 23.68 -15.25
CA LEU A 231 -7.77 24.85 -15.96
C LEU A 231 -6.60 24.48 -16.90
N ASP A 232 -5.69 23.60 -16.44
CA ASP A 232 -4.60 23.09 -17.27
C ASP A 232 -5.13 22.32 -18.50
N VAL A 233 -6.18 21.51 -18.32
CA VAL A 233 -6.83 20.74 -19.40
C VAL A 233 -7.56 21.69 -20.36
N LEU A 234 -8.27 22.68 -19.85
CA LEU A 234 -8.95 23.70 -20.68
C LEU A 234 -7.95 24.42 -21.58
N TRP A 235 -6.83 24.91 -21.02
CA TRP A 235 -5.80 25.58 -21.80
C TRP A 235 -5.16 24.65 -22.85
N ALA A 236 -4.81 23.42 -22.48
CA ALA A 236 -4.27 22.45 -23.42
C ALA A 236 -5.25 22.12 -24.56
N THR A 237 -6.54 22.02 -24.26
CA THR A 237 -7.58 21.76 -25.26
C THR A 237 -7.77 22.96 -26.20
N ALA A 238 -7.83 24.18 -25.67
CA ALA A 238 -7.96 25.38 -26.46
C ALA A 238 -6.79 25.57 -27.45
N THR A 239 -5.56 25.35 -26.96
CA THR A 239 -4.35 25.47 -27.79
C THR A 239 -4.24 24.36 -28.83
N SER A 240 -4.51 23.11 -28.46
CA SER A 240 -4.45 21.97 -29.39
C SER A 240 -5.54 22.03 -30.48
N SER A 241 -6.68 22.64 -30.18
CA SER A 241 -7.78 22.80 -31.12
C SER A 241 -7.60 23.99 -32.09
N ARG A 242 -6.51 24.76 -31.98
CA ARG A 242 -6.14 25.88 -32.85
C ARG A 242 -7.25 26.92 -33.04
N ILE A 243 -7.95 27.23 -31.94
CA ILE A 243 -9.11 28.14 -31.96
C ILE A 243 -8.72 29.62 -32.06
N PHE A 244 -7.46 29.97 -31.78
CA PHE A 244 -7.00 31.36 -31.76
C PHE A 244 -6.57 31.81 -33.16
N SER A 245 -7.24 32.81 -33.70
CA SER A 245 -6.90 33.44 -34.95
C SER A 245 -5.82 34.51 -34.79
N ASP A 246 -5.69 35.08 -33.58
CA ASP A 246 -4.71 36.11 -33.27
C ASP A 246 -4.02 35.83 -31.92
N GLU A 247 -2.82 36.41 -31.76
CA GLU A 247 -1.99 36.20 -30.56
C GLU A 247 -2.50 37.04 -29.37
N ALA A 248 -3.24 38.15 -29.60
CA ALA A 248 -3.77 38.98 -28.53
C ALA A 248 -4.87 38.23 -27.76
N ALA A 249 -5.82 37.61 -28.48
CA ALA A 249 -6.85 36.77 -27.88
C ALA A 249 -6.25 35.57 -27.13
N ARG A 250 -5.25 34.92 -27.72
CA ARG A 250 -4.52 33.80 -27.08
C ARG A 250 -3.85 34.24 -25.77
N LYS A 251 -3.18 35.40 -25.79
CA LYS A 251 -2.51 35.96 -24.61
C LYS A 251 -3.52 36.31 -23.52
N SER A 252 -4.61 36.99 -23.85
CA SER A 252 -5.67 37.35 -22.90
C SER A 252 -6.29 36.10 -22.21
N TRP A 253 -6.57 35.04 -22.96
CA TRP A 253 -7.05 33.79 -22.40
C TRP A 253 -6.04 33.16 -21.48
N HIS A 254 -4.77 33.10 -21.89
CA HIS A 254 -3.69 32.54 -21.09
C HIS A 254 -3.54 33.27 -19.76
N GLU A 255 -3.48 34.60 -19.78
CA GLU A 255 -3.37 35.43 -18.58
C GLU A 255 -4.53 35.19 -17.61
N ARG A 256 -5.76 35.09 -18.10
CA ARG A 256 -6.91 34.81 -17.24
C ARG A 256 -6.89 33.43 -16.64
N ILE A 257 -6.57 32.41 -17.41
CA ILE A 257 -6.43 31.03 -16.91
C ILE A 257 -5.30 30.93 -15.89
N VAL A 258 -4.14 31.52 -16.14
CA VAL A 258 -2.99 31.52 -15.23
C VAL A 258 -3.31 32.26 -13.93
N ALA A 259 -4.00 33.39 -13.99
CA ALA A 259 -4.42 34.14 -12.80
C ALA A 259 -5.30 33.29 -11.88
N GLU A 260 -6.32 32.65 -12.44
CA GLU A 260 -7.20 31.77 -11.68
C GLU A 260 -6.48 30.51 -11.14
N ARG A 261 -5.59 29.94 -11.95
CA ARG A 261 -4.74 28.82 -11.54
C ARG A 261 -3.84 29.19 -10.36
N THR A 262 -3.19 30.36 -10.44
CA THR A 262 -2.28 30.85 -9.40
C THR A 262 -3.03 31.09 -8.10
N LYS A 263 -4.22 31.70 -8.15
CA LYS A 263 -5.08 31.91 -6.99
C LYS A 263 -5.34 30.60 -6.22
N ARG A 264 -5.65 29.48 -6.92
CA ARG A 264 -5.91 28.18 -6.27
C ARG A 264 -4.65 27.57 -5.67
N ILE A 265 -3.53 27.73 -6.35
CA ILE A 265 -2.23 27.25 -5.83
C ILE A 265 -1.83 28.03 -4.59
N ASP A 266 -2.02 29.33 -4.56
CA ASP A 266 -1.67 30.16 -3.40
C ASP A 266 -2.60 29.86 -2.22
N GLU A 267 -3.88 29.67 -2.43
CA GLU A 267 -4.82 29.22 -1.39
C GLU A 267 -4.44 27.84 -0.84
N TYR A 268 -4.09 26.89 -1.74
CA TYR A 268 -3.57 25.59 -1.34
C TYR A 268 -2.30 25.75 -0.48
N ARG A 269 -1.36 26.60 -0.87
CA ARG A 269 -0.11 26.86 -0.12
C ARG A 269 -0.39 27.44 1.25
N GLN A 270 -1.25 28.43 1.39
CA GLN A 270 -1.62 29.05 2.65
C GLN A 270 -2.08 28.02 3.70
N ARG A 271 -2.88 27.04 3.27
CA ARG A 271 -3.41 25.99 4.14
C ARG A 271 -2.42 24.86 4.45
N THR A 272 -1.40 24.69 3.63
CA THR A 272 -0.52 23.49 3.66
C THR A 272 0.93 23.81 4.00
N THR A 273 1.27 25.06 4.30
CA THR A 273 2.61 25.49 4.72
C THR A 273 2.52 26.31 6.01
N GLY A 274 3.62 26.43 6.75
CA GLY A 274 3.68 27.14 8.02
C GLY A 274 3.40 26.24 9.23
N THR A 275 3.26 26.85 10.40
CA THR A 275 3.09 26.18 11.71
C THR A 275 1.75 25.45 11.84
N ASP A 276 0.70 25.95 11.18
CA ASP A 276 -0.66 25.41 11.25
C ASP A 276 -1.00 24.59 10.00
N SER A 277 0.01 23.95 9.41
CA SER A 277 -0.14 23.16 8.20
C SER A 277 -1.13 22.01 8.39
N LEU A 278 -2.09 21.87 7.47
CA LEU A 278 -3.02 20.73 7.46
C LEU A 278 -2.28 19.37 7.41
N TRP A 279 -1.06 19.35 6.86
CA TRP A 279 -0.23 18.15 6.88
C TRP A 279 0.14 17.70 8.28
N ASP A 280 0.40 18.63 9.20
CA ASP A 280 0.76 18.32 10.57
C ASP A 280 -0.47 17.94 11.39
N VAL A 281 -1.61 18.59 11.15
CA VAL A 281 -2.92 18.22 11.73
C VAL A 281 -3.28 16.77 11.37
N TRP A 282 -3.20 16.41 10.09
CA TRP A 282 -3.49 15.04 9.66
C TRP A 282 -2.47 14.03 10.19
N ARG A 283 -1.19 14.44 10.29
CA ARG A 283 -0.12 13.57 10.79
C ARG A 283 -0.33 13.19 12.26
N ALA A 284 -0.81 14.13 13.07
CA ALA A 284 -1.04 13.93 14.51
C ALA A 284 -2.05 12.81 14.82
N GLY A 285 -3.07 12.61 13.97
CA GLY A 285 -4.07 11.55 14.13
C GLY A 285 -3.65 10.16 13.63
N LEU A 286 -2.44 10.02 13.10
CA LEU A 286 -1.93 8.78 12.51
C LEU A 286 -0.85 8.12 13.40
N PRO A 287 -0.57 6.80 13.26
CA PRO A 287 0.40 6.07 14.08
C PRO A 287 1.78 6.72 14.11
N GLN A 288 2.46 6.64 15.26
CA GLN A 288 3.75 7.28 15.49
C GLN A 288 4.78 6.31 16.09
N GLY A 289 6.07 6.60 15.91
CA GLY A 289 7.17 5.90 16.54
C GLY A 289 7.13 4.38 16.32
N LYS A 290 7.38 3.62 17.37
CA LYS A 290 7.44 2.14 17.35
C LYS A 290 6.12 1.47 16.94
N GLN A 291 4.98 2.14 17.16
CA GLN A 291 3.67 1.62 16.78
C GLN A 291 3.57 1.32 15.27
N ILE A 292 4.28 2.06 14.43
CA ILE A 292 4.24 1.88 12.98
C ILE A 292 4.66 0.46 12.59
N GLY A 293 5.81 -0.03 13.09
CA GLY A 293 6.31 -1.37 12.82
C GLY A 293 5.43 -2.49 13.42
N GLU A 294 4.88 -2.26 14.61
CA GLU A 294 3.96 -3.21 15.25
C GLU A 294 2.66 -3.38 14.44
N ILE A 295 2.09 -2.27 13.95
CA ILE A 295 0.88 -2.29 13.14
C ILE A 295 1.17 -2.87 11.75
N ALA A 296 2.33 -2.58 11.17
CA ALA A 296 2.79 -3.21 9.94
C ALA A 296 2.81 -4.74 10.06
N THR A 297 3.35 -5.27 11.17
CA THR A 297 3.34 -6.71 11.48
C THR A 297 1.92 -7.27 11.58
N ARG A 298 1.00 -6.56 12.25
CA ARG A 298 -0.42 -6.96 12.31
C ARG A 298 -1.06 -7.02 10.93
N ARG A 299 -0.73 -6.07 10.07
CA ARG A 299 -1.23 -6.01 8.69
C ARG A 299 -0.72 -7.18 7.85
N MET A 300 0.57 -7.54 7.97
CA MET A 300 1.13 -8.73 7.33
C MET A 300 0.45 -10.02 7.80
N LYS A 301 0.16 -10.14 9.11
CA LYS A 301 -0.58 -11.29 9.65
C LYS A 301 -1.99 -11.41 9.05
N LEU A 302 -2.72 -10.30 8.89
CA LEU A 302 -4.04 -10.32 8.26
C LEU A 302 -3.96 -10.81 6.81
N TRP A 303 -2.98 -10.34 6.06
CA TRP A 303 -2.75 -10.76 4.68
C TRP A 303 -2.36 -12.24 4.59
N ALA A 304 -1.43 -12.70 5.44
CA ALA A 304 -0.99 -14.09 5.48
C ALA A 304 -2.12 -15.06 5.84
N LYS A 305 -2.96 -14.69 6.82
CA LYS A 305 -4.09 -15.50 7.28
C LYS A 305 -5.13 -15.81 6.19
N VAL A 306 -5.17 -15.01 5.13
CA VAL A 306 -6.05 -15.29 3.98
C VAL A 306 -5.42 -16.30 3.02
N LEU A 307 -4.09 -16.33 2.91
CA LEU A 307 -3.36 -17.14 1.95
C LEU A 307 -2.90 -18.49 2.53
N ASP A 308 -2.54 -18.49 3.81
CA ASP A 308 -2.06 -19.68 4.50
C ASP A 308 -3.24 -20.46 5.10
N PRO A 309 -3.53 -21.67 4.62
CA PRO A 309 -4.65 -22.49 5.11
C PRO A 309 -4.47 -22.93 6.56
N ASP A 310 -3.24 -22.97 7.08
CA ASP A 310 -2.93 -23.26 8.48
C ASP A 310 -2.05 -22.18 9.12
N PHE A 311 -2.54 -20.97 9.12
CA PHE A 311 -1.80 -19.84 9.68
C PHE A 311 -1.48 -19.99 11.18
N VAL A 312 -2.22 -20.82 11.90
CA VAL A 312 -1.94 -21.12 13.32
C VAL A 312 -0.59 -21.83 13.46
N HIS A 313 -0.25 -22.74 12.54
CA HIS A 313 1.09 -23.35 12.44
C HIS A 313 2.15 -22.26 12.24
N SER A 314 1.97 -21.37 11.27
CA SER A 314 2.91 -20.28 10.99
C SER A 314 3.13 -19.35 12.21
N GLU A 315 2.08 -19.06 13.00
CA GLU A 315 2.23 -18.29 14.25
C GLU A 315 3.01 -19.04 15.33
N ARG A 316 2.84 -20.38 15.43
CA ARG A 316 3.63 -21.21 16.36
C ARG A 316 5.09 -21.26 15.94
N VAL A 317 5.36 -21.52 14.65
CA VAL A 317 6.72 -21.53 14.09
C VAL A 317 7.40 -20.16 14.30
N ALA A 318 6.70 -19.06 14.08
CA ALA A 318 7.25 -17.71 14.31
C ALA A 318 7.68 -17.51 15.78
N ARG A 319 6.87 -17.98 16.73
CA ARG A 319 7.22 -17.92 18.17
C ARG A 319 8.47 -18.76 18.48
N LEU A 320 8.54 -19.98 17.96
CA LEU A 320 9.70 -20.86 18.16
C LEU A 320 10.96 -20.28 17.50
N CYS A 321 10.84 -19.71 16.30
CA CYS A 321 11.94 -19.01 15.61
C CYS A 321 12.53 -17.90 16.48
N LEU A 322 11.69 -17.05 17.05
CA LEU A 322 12.17 -15.93 17.87
C LEU A 322 12.83 -16.44 19.16
N GLN A 323 12.30 -17.47 19.80
CA GLN A 323 12.90 -18.05 20.99
C GLN A 323 14.28 -18.68 20.69
N LEU A 324 14.42 -19.37 19.56
CA LEU A 324 15.71 -19.90 19.10
C LEU A 324 16.69 -18.75 18.79
N TYR A 325 16.27 -17.75 18.04
CA TYR A 325 17.10 -16.61 17.68
C TYR A 325 17.59 -15.85 18.90
N ASP A 326 16.67 -15.47 19.80
CA ASP A 326 16.97 -14.72 21.01
C ASP A 326 17.89 -15.53 21.95
N GLY A 327 17.64 -16.84 22.08
CA GLY A 327 18.48 -17.74 22.87
C GLY A 327 19.90 -17.93 22.29
N LEU A 328 20.03 -18.05 20.97
CA LEU A 328 21.32 -18.15 20.29
C LEU A 328 22.11 -16.84 20.37
N THR A 329 21.42 -15.69 20.29
CA THR A 329 22.03 -14.38 20.47
C THR A 329 22.52 -14.19 21.91
N ALA A 330 21.72 -14.55 22.91
CA ALA A 330 22.12 -14.49 24.32
C ALA A 330 23.30 -15.42 24.64
N ALA A 331 23.41 -16.55 23.92
CA ALA A 331 24.55 -17.48 24.03
C ALA A 331 25.79 -17.05 23.24
N GLY A 332 25.76 -15.88 22.58
CA GLY A 332 26.88 -15.28 21.86
C GLY A 332 27.18 -15.89 20.48
N PHE A 333 26.25 -16.68 19.90
CA PHE A 333 26.42 -17.23 18.55
C PHE A 333 26.09 -16.23 17.45
N PHE A 334 25.31 -15.20 17.77
CA PHE A 334 24.97 -14.10 16.86
C PHE A 334 25.33 -12.78 17.52
N ALA A 335 25.73 -11.80 16.73
CA ALA A 335 25.97 -10.45 17.23
C ALA A 335 24.65 -9.85 17.77
N SER A 336 24.74 -9.19 18.93
CA SER A 336 23.61 -8.44 19.46
C SER A 336 23.35 -7.23 18.54
N PRO A 337 22.07 -6.90 18.26
CA PRO A 337 21.73 -5.70 17.51
C PRO A 337 22.42 -4.47 18.14
N GLY A 338 23.30 -3.80 17.39
CA GLY A 338 23.95 -2.56 17.82
C GLY A 338 25.44 -2.64 18.16
N ARG A 339 26.13 -3.79 18.04
CA ARG A 339 27.56 -3.87 18.41
C ARG A 339 28.55 -4.07 17.25
N GLU A 340 28.17 -4.66 16.13
CA GLU A 340 29.08 -4.88 14.98
C GLU A 340 28.46 -4.60 13.60
N ASP A 341 27.13 -4.43 13.51
CA ASP A 341 26.41 -4.28 12.24
C ASP A 341 25.83 -2.88 12.06
N ALA A 342 26.50 -1.82 12.49
CA ALA A 342 26.10 -0.44 12.19
C ALA A 342 26.02 -0.16 10.67
N ASN A 343 26.51 -1.09 9.83
CA ASN A 343 26.42 -1.07 8.37
C ASN A 343 25.49 -2.15 7.79
N ALA A 344 24.88 -3.02 8.60
CA ALA A 344 23.90 -3.98 8.11
C ALA A 344 22.53 -3.30 8.04
N ASP A 345 22.10 -2.99 6.83
CA ASP A 345 20.80 -2.43 6.55
C ASP A 345 19.69 -3.43 6.95
N GLY A 346 18.87 -3.11 7.96
CA GLY A 346 17.75 -3.91 8.43
C GLY A 346 17.98 -4.72 9.72
N ASP A 347 16.88 -5.33 10.23
CA ASP A 347 16.84 -6.15 11.46
C ASP A 347 16.68 -7.65 11.12
N PRO A 348 17.73 -8.49 11.35
CA PRO A 348 17.64 -9.93 11.11
C PRO A 348 16.53 -10.61 11.92
N ARG A 349 16.23 -10.13 13.13
CA ARG A 349 15.15 -10.67 13.97
C ARG A 349 13.76 -10.38 13.37
N ALA A 350 13.56 -9.15 12.87
CA ALA A 350 12.34 -8.79 12.16
C ALA A 350 12.20 -9.57 10.85
N SER A 351 13.30 -9.72 10.08
CA SER A 351 13.32 -10.54 8.86
C SER A 351 12.91 -11.99 9.14
N LEU A 352 13.40 -12.59 10.24
CA LEU A 352 13.04 -13.95 10.65
C LEU A 352 11.55 -14.05 11.04
N LEU A 353 11.04 -13.07 11.80
CA LEU A 353 9.63 -13.01 12.17
C LEU A 353 8.74 -12.98 10.91
N ALA A 354 9.04 -12.10 9.95
CA ALA A 354 8.29 -12.03 8.71
C ALA A 354 8.38 -13.32 7.91
N ALA A 355 9.59 -13.89 7.76
CA ALA A 355 9.77 -15.15 7.06
C ALA A 355 8.94 -16.29 7.69
N ALA A 356 8.95 -16.41 9.01
CA ALA A 356 8.22 -17.45 9.73
C ALA A 356 6.69 -17.27 9.64
N LEU A 357 6.19 -16.02 9.64
CA LEU A 357 4.76 -15.76 9.47
C LEU A 357 4.29 -15.98 8.03
N LEU A 358 5.20 -15.90 7.04
CA LEU A 358 4.87 -15.89 5.62
C LEU A 358 5.39 -17.12 4.85
N HIS A 359 6.05 -18.09 5.52
CA HIS A 359 6.72 -19.20 4.82
C HIS A 359 5.75 -20.09 4.04
N ASP A 360 4.51 -20.19 4.48
CA ASP A 360 3.48 -21.07 3.94
C ASP A 360 2.38 -20.37 3.12
N VAL A 361 2.46 -19.05 2.92
CA VAL A 361 1.46 -18.30 2.11
C VAL A 361 1.35 -18.83 0.67
N GLY A 362 2.39 -19.47 0.15
CA GLY A 362 2.39 -20.10 -1.18
C GLY A 362 1.52 -21.35 -1.27
N LYS A 363 1.10 -21.95 -0.14
CA LYS A 363 0.18 -23.10 -0.10
C LYS A 363 -1.19 -22.78 -0.69
N VAL A 364 -1.55 -21.51 -0.81
CA VAL A 364 -2.77 -21.08 -1.53
C VAL A 364 -2.84 -21.62 -2.96
N LYS A 365 -1.69 -21.89 -3.60
CA LYS A 365 -1.61 -22.47 -4.95
C LYS A 365 -1.35 -23.98 -4.94
N GLY A 366 -1.18 -24.58 -3.77
CA GLY A 366 -0.92 -26.00 -3.60
C GLY A 366 0.39 -26.30 -2.87
N ASN A 367 0.54 -27.54 -2.40
CA ASN A 367 1.68 -27.93 -1.56
C ASN A 367 3.00 -28.05 -2.34
N LYS A 368 2.96 -28.46 -3.62
CA LYS A 368 4.17 -28.66 -4.42
C LYS A 368 4.80 -27.33 -4.83
N GLY A 369 6.01 -27.07 -4.35
CA GLY A 369 6.75 -25.85 -4.69
C GLY A 369 6.28 -24.59 -3.98
N HIS A 370 5.42 -24.71 -2.94
CA HIS A 370 4.87 -23.57 -2.19
C HIS A 370 5.94 -22.61 -1.66
N HIS A 371 7.11 -23.09 -1.30
CA HIS A 371 8.23 -22.25 -0.85
C HIS A 371 8.72 -21.26 -1.92
N LYS A 372 8.66 -21.63 -3.21
CA LYS A 372 8.96 -20.71 -4.33
C LYS A 372 7.86 -19.67 -4.47
N GLU A 373 6.63 -20.14 -4.39
CA GLU A 373 5.46 -19.29 -4.49
C GLU A 373 5.39 -18.32 -3.30
N SER A 374 5.73 -18.76 -2.08
CA SER A 374 5.81 -17.88 -0.91
C SER A 374 6.82 -16.74 -1.16
N GLN A 375 8.00 -17.04 -1.68
CA GLN A 375 8.98 -16.01 -2.06
C GLN A 375 8.37 -14.98 -3.02
N GLU A 376 7.72 -15.42 -4.09
CA GLU A 376 7.13 -14.51 -5.08
C GLU A 376 5.99 -13.67 -4.48
N LEU A 377 5.13 -14.27 -3.66
CA LEU A 377 4.03 -13.56 -3.01
C LEU A 377 4.53 -12.49 -2.04
N ILE A 378 5.56 -12.80 -1.25
CA ILE A 378 6.19 -11.84 -0.32
C ILE A 378 6.80 -10.67 -1.09
N GLN A 379 7.53 -10.95 -2.18
CA GLN A 379 8.10 -9.89 -3.02
C GLN A 379 7.02 -9.02 -3.68
N LYS A 380 5.92 -9.61 -4.13
CA LYS A 380 4.78 -8.88 -4.73
C LYS A 380 3.98 -8.07 -3.71
N HIS A 381 3.96 -8.48 -2.44
CA HIS A 381 3.29 -7.74 -1.38
C HIS A 381 3.93 -6.35 -1.19
N GLY A 382 5.24 -6.26 -1.34
CA GLY A 382 6.03 -5.06 -1.08
C GLY A 382 6.28 -4.83 0.41
N THR A 383 7.04 -3.78 0.69
CA THR A 383 7.45 -3.45 2.06
C THR A 383 6.44 -2.52 2.71
N PRO A 384 5.80 -2.90 3.81
CA PRO A 384 4.91 -2.01 4.55
C PRO A 384 5.72 -0.90 5.25
N LEU A 385 5.12 0.29 5.40
CA LEU A 385 5.74 1.40 6.11
C LEU A 385 6.15 0.98 7.53
N GLY A 386 7.37 1.35 7.93
CA GLY A 386 7.96 0.98 9.23
C GLY A 386 8.80 -0.30 9.20
N TRP A 387 8.94 -0.93 8.04
CA TRP A 387 9.89 -2.01 7.78
C TRP A 387 10.95 -1.55 6.77
N ALA A 388 12.17 -2.09 6.87
CA ALA A 388 13.18 -1.87 5.86
C ALA A 388 12.92 -2.76 4.64
N GLU A 389 13.23 -2.28 3.44
CA GLU A 389 13.10 -3.06 2.20
C GLU A 389 13.97 -4.32 2.23
N THR A 390 15.17 -4.19 2.81
CA THR A 390 16.10 -5.28 3.06
C THR A 390 15.50 -6.38 3.93
N ASP A 391 14.70 -6.04 4.96
CA ASP A 391 14.06 -7.02 5.82
C ASP A 391 13.05 -7.87 5.07
N MET A 392 12.21 -7.25 4.23
CA MET A 392 11.22 -7.99 3.44
C MET A 392 11.87 -8.84 2.35
N ARG A 393 12.91 -8.33 1.69
CA ARG A 393 13.70 -9.10 0.71
C ARG A 393 14.37 -10.31 1.36
N ARG A 394 14.98 -10.11 2.54
CA ARG A 394 15.60 -11.17 3.32
C ARG A 394 14.56 -12.19 3.79
N ALA A 395 13.40 -11.74 4.28
CA ALA A 395 12.30 -12.60 4.69
C ALA A 395 11.80 -13.49 3.52
N ALA A 396 11.68 -12.95 2.32
CA ALA A 396 11.30 -13.70 1.11
C ALA A 396 12.32 -14.81 0.79
N LEU A 397 13.62 -14.52 0.92
CA LEU A 397 14.69 -15.52 0.70
C LEU A 397 14.71 -16.58 1.79
N VAL A 398 14.54 -16.19 3.04
CA VAL A 398 14.48 -17.13 4.18
C VAL A 398 13.26 -18.04 4.04
N ALA A 399 12.08 -17.51 3.71
CA ALA A 399 10.89 -18.30 3.44
C ALA A 399 11.08 -19.24 2.24
N ARG A 400 11.84 -18.84 1.22
CA ARG A 400 12.20 -19.70 0.10
C ARG A 400 12.91 -20.99 0.52
N PHE A 401 13.73 -20.92 1.57
CA PHE A 401 14.58 -22.02 2.02
C PHE A 401 14.08 -22.74 3.29
N HIS A 402 12.83 -22.51 3.70
CA HIS A 402 12.27 -23.18 4.88
C HIS A 402 12.09 -24.69 4.69
N CYS A 403 12.03 -25.15 3.45
CA CYS A 403 11.99 -26.57 3.10
C CYS A 403 12.68 -26.83 1.75
N GLY A 404 12.81 -28.09 1.35
CA GLY A 404 13.44 -28.51 0.09
C GLY A 404 14.95 -28.26 0.08
N THR A 405 15.48 -27.70 -1.01
CA THR A 405 16.91 -27.48 -1.23
C THR A 405 17.52 -26.61 -0.12
N LEU A 406 18.67 -27.03 0.41
CA LEU A 406 19.43 -26.24 1.38
C LEU A 406 20.01 -24.97 0.75
N PRO A 407 20.03 -23.85 1.48
CA PRO A 407 20.64 -22.62 0.99
C PRO A 407 22.18 -22.79 0.89
N ALA A 408 22.72 -22.64 -0.30
CA ALA A 408 24.17 -22.60 -0.55
C ALA A 408 24.54 -21.26 -1.18
N ARG A 409 25.76 -20.79 -0.91
CA ARG A 409 26.25 -19.51 -1.49
C ARG A 409 26.25 -19.51 -3.02
N SER A 410 26.45 -20.67 -3.64
CA SER A 410 26.39 -20.87 -5.09
C SER A 410 24.98 -20.93 -5.66
N HIS A 411 23.94 -20.98 -4.80
CA HIS A 411 22.55 -21.05 -5.26
C HIS A 411 22.17 -19.78 -6.02
N LYS A 412 21.51 -19.94 -7.18
CA LYS A 412 21.18 -18.83 -8.10
C LYS A 412 20.47 -17.63 -7.47
N THR A 413 19.73 -17.83 -6.38
CA THR A 413 19.02 -16.73 -5.69
C THR A 413 19.89 -16.02 -4.64
N LEU A 414 21.05 -16.58 -4.29
CA LEU A 414 21.95 -16.06 -3.27
C LEU A 414 23.26 -15.56 -3.83
N ARG A 415 23.76 -16.11 -4.94
CA ARG A 415 25.09 -15.85 -5.49
C ARG A 415 25.40 -14.36 -5.76
N ASP A 416 24.35 -13.59 -6.08
CA ASP A 416 24.46 -12.18 -6.43
C ASP A 416 24.33 -11.24 -5.20
N LEU A 417 24.15 -11.82 -4.00
CA LEU A 417 24.13 -11.09 -2.74
C LEU A 417 25.54 -10.92 -2.17
N LEU A 418 25.73 -9.88 -1.39
CA LEU A 418 26.96 -9.71 -0.61
C LEU A 418 27.18 -10.91 0.32
N ALA A 419 28.44 -11.31 0.54
CA ALA A 419 28.78 -12.48 1.34
C ALA A 419 28.20 -12.46 2.78
N GLU A 420 28.09 -11.25 3.36
CA GLU A 420 27.47 -11.06 4.67
C GLU A 420 25.96 -11.34 4.61
N GLU A 421 25.27 -10.78 3.65
CA GLU A 421 23.83 -11.01 3.46
C GLU A 421 23.53 -12.50 3.19
N GLN A 422 24.36 -13.18 2.39
CA GLN A 422 24.24 -14.63 2.21
C GLN A 422 24.36 -15.37 3.54
N ARG A 423 25.30 -14.99 4.42
CA ARG A 423 25.48 -15.59 5.74
C ARG A 423 24.25 -15.38 6.61
N VAL A 424 23.69 -14.18 6.62
CA VAL A 424 22.47 -13.87 7.39
C VAL A 424 21.29 -14.71 6.90
N VAL A 425 21.03 -14.77 5.59
CA VAL A 425 19.92 -15.57 5.02
C VAL A 425 20.08 -17.05 5.37
N ILE A 426 21.28 -17.63 5.21
CA ILE A 426 21.53 -19.03 5.53
C ILE A 426 21.30 -19.31 7.02
N ARG A 427 21.75 -18.42 7.89
CA ARG A 427 21.57 -18.50 9.34
C ARG A 427 20.10 -18.48 9.74
N LEU A 428 19.34 -17.53 9.21
CA LEU A 428 17.91 -17.41 9.50
C LEU A 428 17.09 -18.57 8.91
N ALA A 429 17.44 -19.05 7.72
CA ALA A 429 16.81 -20.23 7.13
C ALA A 429 17.05 -21.49 7.97
N ALA A 430 18.24 -21.65 8.56
CA ALA A 430 18.55 -22.76 9.44
C ALA A 430 17.68 -22.75 10.72
N ILE A 431 17.44 -21.56 11.29
CA ILE A 431 16.53 -21.42 12.45
C ILE A 431 15.09 -21.74 12.04
N LEU A 432 14.63 -21.22 10.91
CA LEU A 432 13.26 -21.46 10.44
C LEU A 432 13.00 -22.94 10.15
N ARG A 433 13.96 -23.65 9.54
CA ARG A 433 13.85 -25.08 9.28
C ARG A 433 13.73 -25.90 10.57
N LEU A 434 14.56 -25.60 11.57
CA LEU A 434 14.49 -26.28 12.88
C LEU A 434 13.16 -25.98 13.59
N ALA A 435 12.72 -24.72 13.59
CA ALA A 435 11.44 -24.33 14.20
C ALA A 435 10.24 -24.98 13.50
N ASN A 436 10.27 -25.07 12.18
CA ASN A 436 9.24 -25.74 11.39
C ASN A 436 9.19 -27.24 11.67
N ALA A 437 10.35 -27.88 11.82
CA ALA A 437 10.46 -29.31 12.21
C ALA A 437 9.90 -29.56 13.61
N LEU A 438 10.04 -28.63 14.54
CA LEU A 438 9.49 -28.72 15.89
C LEU A 438 7.95 -28.69 15.95
N ASP A 439 7.27 -28.16 14.91
CA ASP A 439 5.80 -28.18 14.79
C ASP A 439 5.34 -28.94 13.51
N VAL A 440 6.11 -29.95 13.06
CA VAL A 440 5.82 -30.71 11.82
C VAL A 440 4.50 -31.47 11.86
N ALA A 441 3.98 -31.78 13.03
CA ALA A 441 2.67 -32.41 13.20
C ALA A 441 1.51 -31.40 13.16
N HIS A 442 1.80 -30.11 13.17
CA HIS A 442 0.82 -29.01 13.21
C HIS A 442 -0.13 -29.04 14.42
N ASP A 443 0.29 -29.69 15.52
CA ASP A 443 -0.51 -29.91 16.72
C ASP A 443 -0.17 -28.98 17.90
N GLY A 444 0.93 -28.22 17.78
CA GLY A 444 1.41 -27.31 18.81
C GLY A 444 1.90 -28.00 20.08
N HIS A 445 2.27 -29.28 20.02
CA HIS A 445 2.82 -30.01 21.16
C HIS A 445 4.07 -29.35 21.73
N VAL A 446 4.96 -28.86 20.86
CA VAL A 446 6.13 -28.08 21.29
C VAL A 446 5.70 -26.63 21.52
N ARG A 447 5.60 -26.26 22.80
CA ARG A 447 5.08 -24.96 23.22
C ARG A 447 6.15 -23.90 23.36
N ARG A 448 7.35 -24.29 23.80
CA ARG A 448 8.46 -23.38 24.09
C ARG A 448 9.80 -24.06 23.88
N VAL A 449 10.78 -23.25 23.43
CA VAL A 449 12.17 -23.70 23.36
C VAL A 449 13.08 -22.78 24.15
N LYS A 450 14.16 -23.33 24.69
CA LYS A 450 15.19 -22.59 25.42
C LYS A 450 16.56 -23.12 25.01
N ILE A 451 17.48 -22.23 24.74
CA ILE A 451 18.88 -22.59 24.50
C ILE A 451 19.58 -22.74 25.85
N GLU A 452 20.16 -23.91 26.07
CA GLU A 452 21.02 -24.18 27.21
C GLU A 452 22.44 -24.33 26.68
N TYR A 453 23.25 -23.32 26.95
CA TYR A 453 24.65 -23.32 26.60
C TYR A 453 25.48 -23.17 27.86
N SER A 454 26.23 -24.24 28.21
CA SER A 454 27.27 -24.14 29.22
C SER A 454 28.52 -23.56 28.53
N ALA A 455 28.75 -22.28 28.70
CA ALA A 455 30.09 -21.78 28.43
C ALA A 455 31.05 -22.59 29.29
N ALA A 456 32.06 -23.18 28.67
CA ALA A 456 33.11 -23.89 29.41
C ALA A 456 33.54 -23.06 30.62
N ALA A 457 33.48 -23.62 31.80
CA ALA A 457 33.76 -22.93 33.06
C ALA A 457 35.01 -22.06 32.92
N PRO A 458 35.00 -20.81 33.41
CA PRO A 458 36.18 -19.96 33.36
C PRO A 458 37.37 -20.69 33.98
N ARG A 459 38.52 -20.63 33.34
CA ARG A 459 39.78 -21.17 33.83
C ARG A 459 39.89 -20.85 35.33
N ARG A 460 40.02 -21.85 36.17
CA ARG A 460 40.38 -21.66 37.58
C ARG A 460 41.65 -20.81 37.64
N ALA A 461 41.69 -19.86 38.54
CA ALA A 461 42.79 -18.92 38.76
C ALA A 461 44.16 -19.55 39.01
N ASN A 462 44.28 -20.89 39.06
CA ASN A 462 45.46 -21.63 39.44
C ASN A 462 46.21 -22.28 38.27
N GLY A 463 46.00 -21.85 37.02
CA GLY A 463 46.92 -22.18 35.92
C GLY A 463 47.10 -23.64 35.50
N LEU A 464 46.40 -24.60 36.12
CA LEU A 464 46.50 -26.02 35.76
C LEU A 464 45.67 -26.35 34.51
N PRO A 465 46.23 -27.04 33.51
CA PRO A 465 45.51 -27.40 32.29
C PRO A 465 44.45 -28.45 32.64
N TYR A 466 43.21 -28.17 32.20
CA TYR A 466 42.15 -29.16 32.21
C TYR A 466 42.57 -30.41 31.45
N LYS A 467 42.25 -31.61 31.99
CA LYS A 467 42.33 -32.88 31.27
C LYS A 467 41.82 -32.67 29.83
N ARG A 468 42.63 -33.03 28.85
CA ARG A 468 42.25 -33.04 27.44
C ARG A 468 40.94 -33.82 27.32
N ILE A 469 39.86 -33.08 27.02
CA ILE A 469 38.62 -33.69 26.53
C ILE A 469 38.98 -34.33 25.18
N ALA A 470 38.64 -35.59 24.99
CA ALA A 470 38.94 -36.35 23.79
C ALA A 470 38.50 -35.58 22.54
N PRO A 471 39.28 -35.62 21.44
CA PRO A 471 38.88 -34.96 20.18
C PRO A 471 37.64 -35.64 19.64
N GLY A 472 36.46 -35.15 19.96
CA GLY A 472 35.12 -35.68 19.58
C GLY A 472 33.97 -35.19 20.42
N GLN A 473 34.18 -34.77 21.65
CA GLN A 473 33.16 -34.12 22.49
C GLN A 473 33.26 -32.60 22.37
N ARG A 474 32.94 -32.06 21.22
CA ARG A 474 32.61 -30.62 21.09
C ARG A 474 31.35 -30.40 21.94
N ASP A 475 31.37 -29.39 22.81
CA ASP A 475 30.22 -29.02 23.63
C ASP A 475 28.99 -28.88 22.75
N ALA A 476 28.06 -29.80 22.86
CA ALA A 476 26.83 -29.77 22.09
C ALA A 476 25.95 -28.62 22.59
N LEU A 477 25.31 -27.90 21.66
CA LEU A 477 24.27 -26.94 21.98
C LEU A 477 23.00 -27.69 22.34
N ILE A 478 22.47 -27.48 23.54
CA ILE A 478 21.24 -28.13 23.99
C ILE A 478 20.08 -27.19 23.73
N VAL A 479 19.09 -27.69 22.99
CA VAL A 479 17.79 -27.04 22.78
C VAL A 479 16.77 -27.76 23.65
N GLY A 480 16.45 -27.19 24.81
CA GLY A 480 15.36 -27.66 25.64
C GLY A 480 14.02 -27.30 24.96
N ALA A 481 13.15 -28.28 24.72
CA ALA A 481 11.86 -28.10 24.10
C ALA A 481 10.73 -28.66 24.98
N GLU A 482 9.81 -27.79 25.38
CA GLU A 482 8.65 -28.13 26.19
C GLU A 482 7.62 -28.87 25.34
N GLY A 483 7.26 -30.09 25.69
CA GLY A 483 6.36 -30.96 24.92
C GLY A 483 7.07 -31.83 23.87
N PHE A 484 8.38 -31.75 23.74
CA PHE A 484 9.14 -32.62 22.83
C PHE A 484 9.18 -34.06 23.36
N VAL A 485 8.89 -35.04 22.50
CA VAL A 485 8.91 -36.47 22.81
C VAL A 485 9.94 -37.16 21.92
N ALA A 486 10.92 -37.82 22.52
CA ALA A 486 11.90 -38.64 21.80
C ALA A 486 11.20 -39.78 21.06
N GLY A 487 11.65 -40.10 19.84
CA GLY A 487 11.03 -41.12 18.99
C GLY A 487 9.75 -40.69 18.24
N SER A 488 9.23 -39.50 18.49
CA SER A 488 8.07 -38.98 17.79
C SER A 488 8.39 -38.57 16.34
N ARG A 489 7.34 -38.30 15.53
CA ARG A 489 7.47 -37.73 14.19
C ARG A 489 8.24 -36.38 14.23
N THR A 490 8.01 -35.58 15.26
CA THR A 490 8.75 -34.35 15.50
C THR A 490 10.24 -34.60 15.74
N ALA A 491 10.60 -35.61 16.50
CA ALA A 491 12.01 -35.96 16.73
C ALA A 491 12.71 -36.41 15.44
N GLN A 492 12.02 -37.15 14.57
CA GLN A 492 12.54 -37.56 13.26
C GLN A 492 12.73 -36.34 12.33
N ALA A 493 11.76 -35.43 12.27
CA ALA A 493 11.86 -34.20 11.47
C ALA A 493 13.01 -33.32 11.96
N VAL A 494 13.14 -33.12 13.26
CA VAL A 494 14.23 -32.36 13.88
C VAL A 494 15.60 -32.98 13.56
N ALA A 495 15.73 -34.32 13.59
CA ALA A 495 16.98 -35.01 13.24
C ALA A 495 17.39 -34.73 11.77
N GLY A 496 16.44 -34.62 10.85
CA GLY A 496 16.69 -34.28 9.44
C GLY A 496 17.05 -32.82 9.22
N GLU A 497 16.41 -31.90 9.96
CA GLU A 497 16.51 -30.45 9.67
C GLU A 497 17.55 -29.68 10.50
N ARG A 498 18.05 -30.26 11.62
CA ARG A 498 19.06 -29.61 12.48
C ARG A 498 20.42 -29.44 11.83
N TYR A 499 20.76 -30.26 10.81
CA TYR A 499 22.08 -30.29 10.16
C TYR A 499 22.53 -28.92 9.64
N LEU A 500 21.62 -28.15 9.04
CA LEU A 500 21.98 -26.83 8.53
C LEU A 500 22.39 -25.87 9.65
N LEU A 501 21.69 -25.92 10.79
CA LEU A 501 22.04 -25.08 11.94
C LEU A 501 23.32 -25.54 12.62
N GLU A 502 23.56 -26.85 12.70
CA GLU A 502 24.84 -27.43 13.18
C GLU A 502 26.01 -26.95 12.33
N THR A 503 25.82 -26.93 10.99
CA THR A 503 26.84 -26.44 10.05
C THR A 503 27.13 -24.96 10.26
N VAL A 504 26.08 -24.15 10.44
CA VAL A 504 26.16 -22.70 10.69
C VAL A 504 26.89 -22.39 11.99
N LEU A 505 26.54 -23.12 13.06
CA LEU A 505 27.11 -22.90 14.39
C LEU A 505 28.43 -23.66 14.60
N ARG A 506 28.79 -24.57 13.68
CA ARG A 506 29.93 -25.50 13.78
C ARG A 506 29.92 -26.33 15.09
N ARG A 507 28.74 -26.71 15.55
CA ARG A 507 28.49 -27.47 16.79
C ARG A 507 27.34 -28.43 16.60
N PRO A 508 27.39 -29.62 17.21
CA PRO A 508 26.24 -30.52 17.23
C PRO A 508 25.11 -29.94 18.08
N ILE A 509 23.86 -30.19 17.65
CA ILE A 509 22.65 -29.75 18.34
C ILE A 509 21.91 -30.97 18.88
N VAL A 510 21.58 -30.92 20.16
CA VAL A 510 20.79 -31.96 20.84
C VAL A 510 19.50 -31.33 21.33
N VAL A 511 18.36 -31.80 20.80
CA VAL A 511 17.04 -31.38 21.28
C VAL A 511 16.59 -32.33 22.39
N LYS A 512 16.21 -31.78 23.54
CA LYS A 512 15.77 -32.54 24.72
C LYS A 512 14.42 -32.05 25.24
N ALA A 513 13.65 -32.97 25.81
CA ALA A 513 12.44 -32.58 26.53
C ALA A 513 12.77 -31.67 27.72
N MET A 514 12.04 -30.59 27.87
CA MET A 514 12.14 -29.66 28.99
C MET A 514 10.88 -29.75 29.84
N LYS A 515 11.05 -29.71 31.17
CA LYS A 515 9.90 -29.64 32.07
C LYS A 515 9.08 -28.37 31.85
N PRO A 516 7.74 -28.41 31.96
CA PRO A 516 6.93 -27.21 31.93
C PRO A 516 7.41 -26.21 32.99
N ALA A 517 7.38 -24.91 32.67
CA ALA A 517 7.64 -23.92 33.69
C ALA A 517 6.56 -24.02 34.77
N SER A 518 6.98 -24.26 36.02
CA SER A 518 6.07 -24.19 37.15
C SER A 518 5.44 -22.81 37.17
N HIS A 519 4.12 -22.72 36.94
CA HIS A 519 3.38 -21.51 37.22
C HIS A 519 3.44 -21.31 38.75
N SER A 520 4.28 -20.42 39.23
CA SER A 520 4.10 -19.88 40.57
C SER A 520 2.74 -19.17 40.54
N ARG A 521 1.72 -19.86 41.05
CA ARG A 521 0.48 -19.19 41.44
C ARG A 521 0.89 -18.21 42.53
N SER A 522 1.00 -16.91 42.18
CA SER A 522 0.90 -15.87 43.18
C SER A 522 -0.51 -15.97 43.74
N SER A 523 -0.63 -16.58 44.89
CA SER A 523 -1.79 -16.50 45.75
C SER A 523 -1.92 -15.05 46.19
N ALA A 524 -2.59 -14.23 45.37
CA ALA A 524 -3.14 -12.99 45.83
C ALA A 524 -4.33 -13.38 46.72
N SER A 525 -4.10 -13.37 48.03
CA SER A 525 -5.10 -13.44 49.08
C SER A 525 -6.12 -12.29 48.81
N SER A 526 -7.29 -12.70 48.34
CA SER A 526 -8.48 -11.85 48.38
C SER A 526 -8.95 -11.81 49.83
N SER A 527 -8.70 -10.72 50.53
CA SER A 527 -9.45 -10.38 51.75
C SER A 527 -9.69 -8.89 51.78
N GLN A 528 -10.98 -8.59 51.73
CA GLN A 528 -11.66 -7.40 52.26
C GLN A 528 -11.32 -6.03 51.64
N LEU A 529 -12.31 -5.44 50.93
CA LEU A 529 -13.13 -4.41 51.61
C LEU A 529 -14.29 -4.00 50.70
N LEU A 530 -15.49 -4.28 51.22
CA LEU A 530 -16.75 -3.60 50.91
C LEU A 530 -16.64 -2.10 51.23
N ARG A 531 -16.91 -1.26 50.22
CA ARG A 531 -17.90 -0.16 50.30
C ARG A 531 -17.87 0.63 48.98
#